data_b64a3af36960f8864ce6334a12629b3c
#
_entry.id   b64a3af36960f8864ce6334a12629b3c
#
_cell.length_a   1.000
_cell.length_b   1.000
_cell.length_c   1.000
_cell.angle_alpha   90.00
_cell.angle_beta   90.00
_cell.angle_gamma   90.00
#
_symmetry.space_group_name_H-M   'P 1'
#
loop_
_entity.id
_entity.type
_entity.pdbx_description
1 polymer ?
#
loop_
_entity_poly.entity_id
_entity_poly.type
_entity_poly.pdbx_seq_one_letter_code
_entity_poly.pdbx_strand_id
1 'polypeptide(L)'
;MHLNNHLKKLTTKLKKNKIKIAVAESCTGGLISYNLTKIPGASKFFMMGIVSYSNISKHDLLKVRQKTLTKYGAVSPEICKEMCNNLLKISKTNIAISVTGIAGPDGGTKKKPIGLVYVGICSKNKIEIKKFNFGKKLSRINIQNLTLKKTIKLIENHINTL
;
A
#
# COMPACT_ATOMS: atom_id res chain seq x y z
N MET A 1 8.56 -18.24 -8.73
CA MET A 1 7.11 -18.14 -9.01
C MET A 1 6.81 -16.74 -9.54
N HIS A 2 6.27 -16.62 -10.77
CA HIS A 2 6.05 -15.31 -11.41
C HIS A 2 4.94 -14.51 -10.71
N LEU A 3 5.10 -13.20 -10.60
CA LEU A 3 4.13 -12.26 -9.99
C LEU A 3 2.68 -12.48 -10.47
N ASN A 4 2.51 -12.78 -11.75
CA ASN A 4 1.19 -13.03 -12.33
C ASN A 4 0.48 -14.25 -11.71
N ASN A 5 1.22 -15.30 -11.32
CA ASN A 5 0.64 -16.47 -10.66
C ASN A 5 0.17 -16.12 -9.23
N HIS A 6 0.96 -15.32 -8.51
CA HIS A 6 0.55 -14.81 -7.19
C HIS A 6 -0.70 -13.93 -7.29
N LEU A 7 -0.73 -13.00 -8.25
CA LEU A 7 -1.89 -12.15 -8.48
C LEU A 7 -3.15 -12.96 -8.81
N LYS A 8 -3.07 -13.94 -9.71
CA LYS A 8 -4.20 -14.83 -10.03
C LYS A 8 -4.69 -15.58 -8.80
N LYS A 9 -3.78 -16.19 -8.03
CA LYS A 9 -4.12 -16.91 -6.80
C LYS A 9 -4.79 -16.00 -5.77
N LEU A 10 -4.21 -14.82 -5.51
CA LEU A 10 -4.76 -13.83 -4.59
C LEU A 10 -6.16 -13.40 -5.01
N THR A 11 -6.33 -12.98 -6.27
CA THR A 11 -7.62 -12.46 -6.75
C THR A 11 -8.71 -13.53 -6.79
N THR A 12 -8.35 -14.79 -7.06
CA THR A 12 -9.28 -15.93 -6.94
C THR A 12 -9.75 -16.10 -5.49
N LYS A 13 -8.82 -16.00 -4.52
CA LYS A 13 -9.12 -16.12 -3.11
C LYS A 13 -10.01 -14.97 -2.61
N LEU A 14 -9.70 -13.73 -3.01
CA LEU A 14 -10.52 -12.55 -2.70
C LEU A 14 -11.96 -12.72 -3.22
N LYS A 15 -12.11 -13.15 -4.47
CA LYS A 15 -13.43 -13.38 -5.09
C LYS A 15 -14.20 -14.50 -4.39
N LYS A 16 -13.55 -15.64 -4.15
CA LYS A 16 -14.19 -16.80 -3.48
C LYS A 16 -14.71 -16.45 -2.09
N ASN A 17 -13.94 -15.70 -1.32
CA ASN A 17 -14.28 -15.33 0.05
C ASN A 17 -15.07 -14.01 0.14
N LYS A 18 -15.44 -13.41 -1.00
CA LYS A 18 -16.18 -12.13 -1.08
C LYS A 18 -15.48 -10.99 -0.33
N ILE A 19 -14.14 -11.02 -0.25
CA ILE A 19 -13.34 -10.01 0.43
C ILE A 19 -13.17 -8.80 -0.48
N LYS A 20 -13.56 -7.63 0.01
CA LYS A 20 -13.40 -6.34 -0.65
C LYS A 20 -12.14 -5.65 -0.15
N ILE A 21 -11.37 -5.04 -1.06
CA ILE A 21 -10.13 -4.34 -0.73
C ILE A 21 -10.10 -2.92 -1.29
N ALA A 22 -9.34 -2.05 -0.63
CA ALA A 22 -8.99 -0.72 -1.09
C ALA A 22 -7.49 -0.48 -0.92
N VAL A 23 -6.91 0.36 -1.78
CA VAL A 23 -5.47 0.66 -1.78
C VAL A 23 -5.22 2.16 -1.79
N ALA A 24 -4.36 2.65 -0.87
CA ALA A 24 -3.82 4.00 -0.87
C ALA A 24 -2.34 3.94 -1.23
N GLU A 25 -1.98 4.56 -2.35
CA GLU A 25 -0.62 4.56 -2.87
C GLU A 25 0.03 5.94 -2.80
N SER A 26 1.33 5.98 -2.54
CA SER A 26 2.15 7.16 -2.69
C SER A 26 3.29 6.87 -3.66
N CYS A 27 4.42 6.36 -3.19
CA CYS A 27 5.60 6.14 -4.04
C CYS A 27 5.43 5.10 -5.16
N THR A 28 4.40 4.28 -5.12
CA THR A 28 4.08 3.29 -6.16
C THR A 28 3.20 3.84 -7.28
N GLY A 29 2.61 5.04 -7.08
CA GLY A 29 1.96 5.82 -8.14
C GLY A 29 0.82 5.14 -8.89
N GLY A 30 0.08 4.21 -8.27
CA GLY A 30 -1.01 3.45 -8.89
C GLY A 30 -0.62 2.05 -9.38
N LEU A 31 0.66 1.65 -9.23
CA LEU A 31 1.16 0.36 -9.72
C LEU A 31 0.43 -0.83 -9.08
N ILE A 32 0.11 -0.75 -7.79
CA ILE A 32 -0.58 -1.83 -7.06
C ILE A 32 -2.03 -1.92 -7.55
N SER A 33 -2.73 -0.80 -7.61
CA SER A 33 -4.10 -0.70 -8.13
C SER A 33 -4.19 -1.23 -9.55
N TYR A 34 -3.28 -0.82 -10.44
CA TYR A 34 -3.22 -1.32 -11.81
C TYR A 34 -3.05 -2.84 -11.87
N ASN A 35 -2.10 -3.40 -11.09
CA ASN A 35 -1.84 -4.84 -11.11
C ASN A 35 -3.00 -5.68 -10.56
N LEU A 36 -3.77 -5.16 -9.62
CA LEU A 36 -4.98 -5.79 -9.12
C LEU A 36 -6.14 -5.70 -10.11
N THR A 37 -6.31 -4.53 -10.73
CA THR A 37 -7.45 -4.26 -11.64
C THR A 37 -7.27 -4.81 -13.04
N LYS A 38 -6.04 -5.05 -13.51
CA LYS A 38 -5.80 -5.71 -14.80
C LYS A 38 -6.30 -7.16 -14.86
N ILE A 39 -6.63 -7.77 -13.70
CA ILE A 39 -7.15 -9.13 -13.65
C ILE A 39 -8.67 -9.11 -13.89
N PRO A 40 -9.19 -9.88 -14.85
CA PRO A 40 -10.62 -9.93 -15.14
C PRO A 40 -11.47 -10.23 -13.88
N GLY A 41 -12.56 -9.50 -13.72
CA GLY A 41 -13.44 -9.60 -12.56
C GLY A 41 -12.94 -8.84 -11.32
N ALA A 42 -12.06 -7.85 -11.50
CA ALA A 42 -11.53 -7.02 -10.42
C ALA A 42 -12.63 -6.26 -9.66
N SER A 43 -13.72 -5.85 -10.31
CA SER A 43 -14.86 -5.18 -9.67
C SER A 43 -15.52 -6.00 -8.56
N LYS A 44 -15.29 -7.31 -8.52
CA LYS A 44 -15.81 -8.20 -7.46
C LYS A 44 -15.06 -8.05 -6.13
N PHE A 45 -13.83 -7.52 -6.14
CA PHE A 45 -13.00 -7.40 -4.93
C PHE A 45 -12.33 -6.04 -4.77
N PHE A 46 -12.00 -5.32 -5.83
CA PHE A 46 -11.32 -4.03 -5.78
C PHE A 46 -12.35 -2.90 -5.78
N MET A 47 -12.44 -2.16 -4.67
CA MET A 47 -13.46 -1.14 -4.50
C MET A 47 -12.94 0.27 -4.69
N MET A 48 -11.68 0.54 -4.30
CA MET A 48 -11.12 1.89 -4.32
C MET A 48 -9.60 1.85 -4.42
N GLY A 49 -9.05 2.73 -5.25
CA GLY A 49 -7.64 3.05 -5.31
C GLY A 49 -7.44 4.56 -5.22
N ILE A 50 -6.61 5.02 -4.30
CA ILE A 50 -6.27 6.44 -4.14
C ILE A 50 -4.76 6.60 -4.30
N VAL A 51 -4.33 7.44 -5.24
CA VAL A 51 -2.93 7.87 -5.34
C VAL A 51 -2.80 9.20 -4.59
N SER A 52 -2.35 9.13 -3.34
CA SER A 52 -2.11 10.28 -2.46
C SER A 52 -0.63 10.66 -2.47
N TYR A 53 -0.16 11.27 -3.56
CA TYR A 53 1.26 11.49 -3.80
C TYR A 53 1.85 12.63 -2.96
N SER A 54 1.11 13.72 -2.78
CA SER A 54 1.51 14.88 -1.97
C SER A 54 1.02 14.78 -0.52
N ASN A 55 1.57 15.61 0.37
CA ASN A 55 1.07 15.76 1.73
C ASN A 55 -0.35 16.33 1.75
N ILE A 56 -0.63 17.24 0.83
CA ILE A 56 -1.98 17.83 0.67
C ILE A 56 -2.98 16.73 0.34
N SER A 57 -2.70 15.88 -0.66
CA SER A 57 -3.61 14.78 -1.02
C SER A 57 -3.75 13.73 0.10
N LYS A 58 -2.70 13.47 0.88
CA LYS A 58 -2.81 12.62 2.07
C LYS A 58 -3.78 13.20 3.10
N HIS A 59 -3.71 14.51 3.32
CA HIS A 59 -4.62 15.21 4.24
C HIS A 59 -6.05 15.27 3.69
N ASP A 60 -6.22 15.75 2.48
CA ASP A 60 -7.54 16.03 1.90
C ASP A 60 -8.33 14.76 1.59
N LEU A 61 -7.70 13.76 0.97
CA LEU A 61 -8.35 12.53 0.55
C LEU A 61 -8.40 11.46 1.63
N LEU A 62 -7.29 11.27 2.35
CA LEU A 62 -7.15 10.20 3.35
C LEU A 62 -7.30 10.70 4.79
N LYS A 63 -7.56 12.00 4.99
CA LYS A 63 -7.72 12.60 6.33
C LYS A 63 -6.54 12.33 7.27
N VAL A 64 -5.33 12.21 6.69
CA VAL A 64 -4.10 12.15 7.48
C VAL A 64 -3.92 13.48 8.18
N ARG A 65 -3.66 13.44 9.49
CA ARG A 65 -3.58 14.66 10.29
C ARG A 65 -2.33 15.47 9.95
N GLN A 66 -2.50 16.77 9.72
CA GLN A 66 -1.39 17.70 9.45
C GLN A 66 -0.33 17.63 10.55
N LYS A 67 -0.74 17.52 11.82
CA LYS A 67 0.13 17.34 12.99
C LYS A 67 1.03 16.10 12.85
N THR A 68 0.50 14.98 12.38
CA THR A 68 1.28 13.74 12.17
C THR A 68 2.26 13.89 11.01
N LEU A 69 1.83 14.54 9.91
CA LEU A 69 2.69 14.84 8.76
C LEU A 69 3.88 15.73 9.16
N THR A 70 3.62 16.80 9.95
CA THR A 70 4.67 17.71 10.42
C THR A 70 5.66 17.01 11.35
N LYS A 71 5.15 16.19 12.29
CA LYS A 71 5.98 15.53 13.30
C LYS A 71 6.85 14.40 12.74
N TYR A 72 6.27 13.54 11.89
CA TYR A 72 6.92 12.30 11.45
C TYR A 72 7.35 12.31 9.98
N GLY A 73 6.84 13.26 9.19
CA GLY A 73 7.05 13.31 7.75
C GLY A 73 6.24 12.24 7.01
N ALA A 74 6.06 12.45 5.71
CA ALA A 74 5.22 11.59 4.84
C ALA A 74 5.65 10.12 4.83
N VAL A 75 6.94 9.84 4.97
CA VAL A 75 7.49 8.47 4.98
C VAL A 75 7.78 8.07 6.43
N SER A 76 6.79 7.47 7.06
CA SER A 76 6.88 7.00 8.45
C SER A 76 5.83 5.91 8.70
N PRO A 77 6.04 5.04 9.72
CA PRO A 77 5.05 4.04 10.09
C PRO A 77 3.75 4.68 10.58
N GLU A 78 3.82 5.84 11.23
CA GLU A 78 2.66 6.59 11.72
C GLU A 78 1.77 7.06 10.57
N ILE A 79 2.35 7.63 9.52
CA ILE A 79 1.61 8.06 8.32
C ILE A 79 1.04 6.85 7.58
N CYS A 80 1.84 5.80 7.40
CA CYS A 80 1.37 4.56 6.78
C CYS A 80 0.15 3.99 7.52
N LYS A 81 0.18 3.99 8.87
CA LYS A 81 -0.91 3.56 9.73
C LYS A 81 -2.16 4.43 9.58
N GLU A 82 -2.01 5.77 9.59
CA GLU A 82 -3.14 6.68 9.39
C GLU A 82 -3.76 6.52 8.00
N MET A 83 -2.95 6.44 6.95
CA MET A 83 -3.43 6.17 5.59
C MET A 83 -4.26 4.89 5.54
N CYS A 84 -3.76 3.81 6.14
CA CYS A 84 -4.42 2.50 6.13
C CYS A 84 -5.76 2.53 6.87
N ASN A 85 -5.76 2.99 8.12
CA ASN A 85 -6.97 3.05 8.95
C ASN A 85 -8.03 3.97 8.37
N ASN A 86 -7.63 5.13 7.86
CA ASN A 86 -8.57 6.08 7.29
C ASN A 86 -9.13 5.58 5.97
N LEU A 87 -8.31 4.94 5.13
CA LEU A 87 -8.80 4.29 3.92
C LEU A 87 -9.83 3.20 4.22
N LEU A 88 -9.60 2.38 5.25
CA LEU A 88 -10.57 1.34 5.67
C LEU A 88 -11.93 1.95 6.02
N LYS A 89 -11.93 3.06 6.77
CA LYS A 89 -13.15 3.78 7.14
C LYS A 89 -13.86 4.41 5.94
N ILE A 90 -13.10 5.05 5.03
CA ILE A 90 -13.62 5.73 3.85
C ILE A 90 -14.21 4.72 2.86
N SER A 91 -13.49 3.66 2.57
CA SER A 91 -13.86 2.66 1.57
C SER A 91 -14.90 1.66 2.06
N LYS A 92 -15.05 1.49 3.37
CA LYS A 92 -15.92 0.47 4.00
C LYS A 92 -15.63 -0.95 3.49
N THR A 93 -14.37 -1.22 3.13
CA THR A 93 -13.92 -2.53 2.65
C THR A 93 -13.55 -3.46 3.81
N ASN A 94 -13.31 -4.73 3.51
CA ASN A 94 -12.85 -5.70 4.52
C ASN A 94 -11.37 -5.48 4.88
N ILE A 95 -10.58 -5.09 3.87
CA ILE A 95 -9.14 -4.86 3.99
C ILE A 95 -8.79 -3.54 3.30
N ALA A 96 -7.98 -2.72 3.94
CA ALA A 96 -7.30 -1.59 3.33
C ALA A 96 -5.79 -1.81 3.31
N ILE A 97 -5.15 -1.30 2.27
CA ILE A 97 -3.71 -1.35 2.07
C ILE A 97 -3.20 0.08 1.88
N SER A 98 -2.08 0.41 2.49
CA SER A 98 -1.42 1.71 2.30
C SER A 98 0.06 1.54 2.00
N VAL A 99 0.61 2.42 1.17
CA VAL A 99 2.03 2.44 0.83
C VAL A 99 2.56 3.87 0.87
N THR A 100 3.65 4.08 1.61
CA THR A 100 4.43 5.32 1.57
C THR A 100 5.92 5.00 1.60
N GLY A 101 6.73 5.76 0.87
CA GLY A 101 8.16 5.44 0.78
C GLY A 101 8.94 6.41 -0.11
N ILE A 102 10.23 6.14 -0.23
CA ILE A 102 11.18 6.91 -1.04
C ILE A 102 11.72 5.98 -2.14
N ALA A 103 11.16 6.11 -3.34
CA ALA A 103 11.55 5.29 -4.47
C ALA A 103 12.80 5.83 -5.20
N GLY A 104 13.23 7.07 -4.90
CA GLY A 104 14.39 7.68 -5.54
C GLY A 104 14.10 8.24 -6.94
N PRO A 105 15.12 8.76 -7.67
CA PRO A 105 16.53 8.84 -7.24
C PRO A 105 16.81 9.87 -6.14
N ASP A 106 15.89 10.84 -5.95
CA ASP A 106 15.98 11.91 -4.96
C ASP A 106 15.13 11.65 -3.71
N GLY A 107 15.18 12.56 -2.73
CA GLY A 107 14.31 12.57 -1.54
C GLY A 107 14.81 11.72 -0.38
N GLY A 108 15.93 11.03 -0.53
CA GLY A 108 16.53 10.25 0.56
C GLY A 108 17.36 11.11 1.51
N THR A 109 17.37 10.73 2.80
CA THR A 109 18.24 11.28 3.84
C THR A 109 18.99 10.15 4.56
N LYS A 110 19.95 10.48 5.44
CA LYS A 110 20.60 9.46 6.29
C LYS A 110 19.62 8.68 7.14
N LYS A 111 18.61 9.34 7.68
CA LYS A 111 17.56 8.72 8.52
C LYS A 111 16.50 8.00 7.71
N LYS A 112 16.18 8.49 6.52
CA LYS A 112 15.17 7.93 5.61
C LYS A 112 15.78 7.75 4.22
N PRO A 113 16.53 6.66 4.00
CA PRO A 113 17.26 6.47 2.74
C PRO A 113 16.33 6.12 1.58
N ILE A 114 16.81 6.31 0.35
CA ILE A 114 16.18 5.76 -0.86
C ILE A 114 15.99 4.25 -0.69
N GLY A 115 14.84 3.75 -1.08
CA GLY A 115 14.45 2.34 -0.91
C GLY A 115 13.74 2.05 0.40
N LEU A 116 13.62 3.05 1.30
CA LEU A 116 12.76 2.92 2.49
C LEU A 116 11.29 2.99 2.09
N VAL A 117 10.55 1.94 2.39
CA VAL A 117 9.11 1.85 2.12
C VAL A 117 8.40 1.24 3.32
N TYR A 118 7.26 1.81 3.67
CA TYR A 118 6.30 1.23 4.62
C TYR A 118 5.07 0.76 3.86
N VAL A 119 4.63 -0.45 4.16
CA VAL A 119 3.39 -1.03 3.67
C VAL A 119 2.51 -1.34 4.87
N GLY A 120 1.32 -0.77 4.89
CA GLY A 120 0.30 -1.02 5.89
C GLY A 120 -0.79 -1.92 5.32
N ILE A 121 -1.30 -2.82 6.14
CA ILE A 121 -2.48 -3.61 5.85
C ILE A 121 -3.35 -3.66 7.10
N CYS A 122 -4.62 -3.39 6.95
CA CYS A 122 -5.56 -3.43 8.07
C CYS A 122 -6.91 -4.01 7.68
N SER A 123 -7.54 -4.61 8.66
CA SER A 123 -8.92 -5.06 8.68
C SER A 123 -9.58 -4.60 10.00
N LYS A 124 -10.85 -4.93 10.23
CA LYS A 124 -11.60 -4.45 11.40
C LYS A 124 -10.84 -4.60 12.73
N ASN A 125 -10.17 -5.74 12.93
CA ASN A 125 -9.56 -6.11 14.21
C ASN A 125 -8.02 -6.24 14.15
N LYS A 126 -7.40 -5.96 13.00
CA LYS A 126 -5.97 -6.19 12.83
C LYS A 126 -5.36 -5.12 11.95
N ILE A 127 -4.22 -4.60 12.40
CA ILE A 127 -3.35 -3.74 11.60
C ILE A 127 -1.91 -4.21 11.69
N GLU A 128 -1.22 -4.20 10.56
CA GLU A 128 0.18 -4.54 10.45
C GLU A 128 0.88 -3.49 9.57
N ILE A 129 1.99 -2.96 10.04
CA ILE A 129 2.86 -2.05 9.28
C ILE A 129 4.20 -2.73 9.10
N LYS A 130 4.58 -2.97 7.85
CA LYS A 130 5.88 -3.54 7.49
C LYS A 130 6.81 -2.48 6.93
N LYS A 131 8.01 -2.46 7.47
CA LYS A 131 9.13 -1.65 6.96
C LYS A 131 9.96 -2.48 6.01
N PHE A 132 10.26 -1.94 4.84
CA PHE A 132 11.22 -2.48 3.88
C PHE A 132 12.31 -1.46 3.62
N ASN A 133 13.54 -1.94 3.45
CA ASN A 133 14.67 -1.15 3.02
C ASN A 133 15.33 -1.87 1.84
N PHE A 134 14.94 -1.49 0.63
CA PHE A 134 15.40 -2.14 -0.60
C PHE A 134 16.81 -1.70 -1.02
N GLY A 135 17.31 -0.61 -0.42
CA GLY A 135 18.64 -0.09 -0.71
C GLY A 135 18.67 0.93 -1.84
N LYS A 136 19.62 1.85 -1.73
CA LYS A 136 19.79 3.01 -2.63
C LYS A 136 20.35 2.70 -4.02
N LYS A 137 20.85 1.48 -4.24
CA LYS A 137 21.43 1.07 -5.52
C LYS A 137 20.37 0.66 -6.56
N LEU A 138 19.13 0.45 -6.13
CA LEU A 138 18.07 0.06 -7.03
C LEU A 138 17.43 1.27 -7.72
N SER A 139 17.03 1.09 -8.97
CA SER A 139 16.26 2.10 -9.68
C SER A 139 14.88 2.28 -9.05
N ARG A 140 14.29 3.45 -9.27
CA ARG A 140 12.90 3.77 -8.86
C ARG A 140 11.90 2.68 -9.26
N ILE A 141 11.96 2.24 -10.52
CA ILE A 141 11.08 1.19 -11.06
C ILE A 141 11.29 -0.13 -10.30
N ASN A 142 12.51 -0.50 -9.97
CA ASN A 142 12.80 -1.73 -9.23
C ASN A 142 12.28 -1.65 -7.80
N ILE A 143 12.40 -0.51 -7.12
CA ILE A 143 11.83 -0.29 -5.78
C ILE A 143 10.31 -0.40 -5.83
N GLN A 144 9.64 0.21 -6.81
CA GLN A 144 8.20 0.12 -7.00
C GLN A 144 7.75 -1.33 -7.24
N ASN A 145 8.45 -2.06 -8.11
CA ASN A 145 8.14 -3.47 -8.40
C ASN A 145 8.36 -4.40 -7.20
N LEU A 146 9.41 -4.18 -6.41
CA LEU A 146 9.64 -4.92 -5.17
C LEU A 146 8.56 -4.60 -4.14
N THR A 147 8.15 -3.34 -4.04
CA THR A 147 7.06 -2.93 -3.17
C THR A 147 5.76 -3.65 -3.55
N LEU A 148 5.42 -3.70 -4.84
CA LEU A 148 4.27 -4.46 -5.33
C LEU A 148 4.34 -5.93 -4.91
N LYS A 149 5.47 -6.61 -5.15
CA LYS A 149 5.65 -8.03 -4.79
C LYS A 149 5.46 -8.26 -3.29
N LYS A 150 6.05 -7.40 -2.45
CA LYS A 150 5.91 -7.48 -0.99
C LYS A 150 4.48 -7.21 -0.53
N THR A 151 3.81 -6.24 -1.14
CA THR A 151 2.41 -5.91 -0.84
C THR A 151 1.49 -7.09 -1.17
N ILE A 152 1.61 -7.70 -2.34
CA ILE A 152 0.80 -8.88 -2.72
C ILE A 152 0.97 -10.01 -1.70
N LYS A 153 2.22 -10.30 -1.29
CA LYS A 153 2.49 -11.32 -0.27
C LYS A 153 1.89 -10.98 1.10
N LEU A 154 1.92 -9.70 1.50
CA LEU A 154 1.28 -9.26 2.76
C LEU A 154 -0.23 -9.44 2.71
N ILE A 155 -0.88 -9.13 1.59
CA ILE A 155 -2.33 -9.34 1.43
C ILE A 155 -2.65 -10.84 1.51
N GLU A 156 -1.89 -11.71 0.83
CA GLU A 156 -2.06 -13.17 0.92
C GLU A 156 -1.97 -13.67 2.36
N ASN A 157 -0.95 -13.22 3.10
CA ASN A 157 -0.74 -13.62 4.50
C ASN A 157 -1.87 -13.11 5.39
N HIS A 158 -2.30 -11.87 5.23
CA HIS A 158 -3.36 -11.26 6.03
C HIS A 158 -4.70 -11.98 5.85
N ILE A 159 -5.07 -12.33 4.62
CA ILE A 159 -6.28 -13.10 4.32
C ILE A 159 -6.27 -14.49 4.99
N ASN A 160 -5.10 -15.10 5.12
CA ASN A 160 -4.97 -16.41 5.78
C ASN A 160 -5.22 -16.37 7.29
N THR A 161 -5.26 -15.18 7.88
CA THR A 161 -5.47 -14.96 9.32
C THR A 161 -6.84 -14.33 9.65
N LEU A 162 -7.68 -14.08 8.64
CA LEU A 162 -9.07 -13.67 8.80
C LEU A 162 -9.98 -14.89 8.98
#